data_143ad5c23fafb61fa0556838fa4b0f31
#
_entry.id   143ad5c23fafb61fa0556838fa4b0f31
#
_cell.length_a   1.000
_cell.length_b   1.000
_cell.length_c   1.000
_cell.angle_alpha   90.00
_cell.angle_beta   90.00
_cell.angle_gamma   90.00
#
_symmetry.space_group_name_H-M   'P 1'
#
loop_
_entity.id
_entity.type
_entity.pdbx_description
1 polymer ?
#
loop_
_entity_poly.entity_id
_entity_poly.type
_entity_poly.pdbx_seq_one_letter_code
_entity_poly.pdbx_strand_id
1 'polypeptide(L)'
;MNTEILGVVVQIALMVILSYPLGKYIAKVYKGEKTWSDFMAPIERVIYKVCGIDPNEEMNWKQFLKALLILNAFWFFWGMVLLVSQGWLPLNPDGNGPQTPDQAFNTCISFMVNCNLQHYSGESGLTYFTQLFVIMLFQFITAATGMAAMAGIMKSIAAKTTKTIGNFWQFLVISCTRILLPLSLIVGFILILQGTPMGFDGKMKVTTMEGQEQMVSQGPTAAIVPIKQLGTNGGGYFGVNSSHPLENPTYLTNMAECWSILIIPMAMVFALGFY
;
A
#
# COMPACT_ATOMS: atom_id res chain seq x y z
N MET A 1 -26.98 14.80 22.65
CA MET A 1 -25.86 13.86 22.41
C MET A 1 -24.73 14.70 21.84
N ASN A 2 -23.52 14.57 22.37
CA ASN A 2 -22.37 15.34 21.88
C ASN A 2 -22.11 14.96 20.42
N THR A 3 -22.02 15.92 19.52
CA THR A 3 -21.79 15.71 18.07
C THR A 3 -20.51 14.95 17.78
N GLU A 4 -19.48 15.09 18.61
CA GLU A 4 -18.22 14.35 18.50
C GLU A 4 -18.42 12.84 18.76
N ILE A 5 -19.12 12.47 19.83
CA ILE A 5 -19.42 11.07 20.15
C ILE A 5 -20.28 10.44 19.03
N LEU A 6 -21.28 11.19 18.54
CA LEU A 6 -22.08 10.73 17.41
C LEU A 6 -21.22 10.49 16.16
N GLY A 7 -20.30 11.41 15.85
CA GLY A 7 -19.38 11.28 14.73
C GLY A 7 -18.52 10.00 14.83
N VAL A 8 -17.93 9.74 15.99
CA VAL A 8 -17.14 8.52 16.22
C VAL A 8 -17.98 7.24 16.06
N VAL A 9 -19.19 7.22 16.65
CA VAL A 9 -20.09 6.05 16.56
C VAL A 9 -20.50 5.79 15.11
N VAL A 10 -20.88 6.82 14.36
CA VAL A 10 -21.25 6.72 12.94
C VAL A 10 -20.06 6.22 12.11
N GLN A 11 -18.87 6.75 12.34
CA GLN A 11 -17.67 6.35 11.62
C GLN A 11 -17.31 4.87 11.84
N ILE A 12 -17.37 4.40 13.08
CA ILE A 12 -17.15 2.98 13.40
C ILE A 12 -18.25 2.09 12.80
N ALA A 13 -19.51 2.50 12.91
CA ALA A 13 -20.63 1.73 12.38
C ALA A 13 -20.53 1.59 10.84
N LEU A 14 -20.24 2.67 10.12
CA LEU A 14 -20.04 2.64 8.67
C LEU A 14 -18.86 1.74 8.28
N MET A 15 -17.77 1.79 9.03
CA MET A 15 -16.61 0.93 8.79
C MET A 15 -16.96 -0.56 8.93
N VAL A 16 -17.67 -0.95 9.98
CA VAL A 16 -18.11 -2.33 10.18
C VAL A 16 -19.06 -2.76 9.06
N ILE A 17 -20.03 -1.91 8.69
CA ILE A 17 -21.02 -2.19 7.64
C ILE A 17 -20.31 -2.39 6.28
N LEU A 18 -19.33 -1.56 5.93
CA LEU A 18 -18.61 -1.66 4.66
C LEU A 18 -17.60 -2.83 4.64
N SER A 19 -17.02 -3.17 5.79
CA SER A 19 -16.09 -4.29 5.90
C SER A 19 -16.73 -5.66 5.68
N TYR A 20 -18.01 -5.81 6.00
CA TYR A 20 -18.74 -7.07 5.81
C TYR A 20 -18.83 -7.50 4.33
N PRO A 21 -19.38 -6.70 3.39
CA PRO A 21 -19.41 -7.06 1.97
C PRO A 21 -17.99 -7.17 1.37
N LEU A 22 -17.05 -6.34 1.81
CA LEU A 22 -15.65 -6.44 1.37
C LEU A 22 -15.03 -7.77 1.84
N GLY A 23 -15.28 -8.21 3.07
CA GLY A 23 -14.81 -9.49 3.57
C GLY A 23 -15.36 -10.68 2.79
N LYS A 24 -16.65 -10.64 2.44
CA LYS A 24 -17.25 -11.64 1.55
C LYS A 24 -16.60 -11.67 0.17
N TYR A 25 -16.29 -10.51 -0.38
CA TYR A 25 -15.58 -10.40 -1.65
C TYR A 25 -14.15 -10.96 -1.56
N ILE A 26 -13.39 -10.59 -0.53
CA ILE A 26 -12.03 -11.07 -0.28
C ILE A 26 -12.00 -12.60 -0.15
N ALA A 27 -12.94 -13.18 0.60
CA ALA A 27 -13.06 -14.63 0.74
C ALA A 27 -13.28 -15.31 -0.62
N LYS A 28 -14.15 -14.78 -1.47
CA LYS A 28 -14.36 -15.29 -2.84
C LYS A 28 -13.10 -15.23 -3.69
N VAL A 29 -12.36 -14.11 -3.63
CA VAL A 29 -11.10 -13.94 -4.36
C VAL A 29 -10.10 -15.03 -3.97
N TYR A 30 -9.90 -15.28 -2.67
CA TYR A 30 -8.95 -16.29 -2.20
C TYR A 30 -9.40 -17.73 -2.43
N LYS A 31 -10.71 -17.98 -2.51
CA LYS A 31 -11.26 -19.27 -2.91
C LYS A 31 -11.21 -19.54 -4.41
N GLY A 32 -10.85 -18.55 -5.21
CA GLY A 32 -10.87 -18.63 -6.67
C GLY A 32 -12.29 -18.67 -7.26
N GLU A 33 -13.29 -18.19 -6.52
CA GLU A 33 -14.66 -18.04 -7.03
C GLU A 33 -14.76 -16.87 -8.01
N LYS A 34 -15.73 -16.92 -8.93
CA LYS A 34 -15.96 -15.82 -9.87
C LYS A 34 -16.32 -14.52 -9.17
N THR A 35 -15.62 -13.45 -9.56
CA THR A 35 -15.81 -12.11 -9.04
C THR A 35 -15.79 -11.08 -10.17
N TRP A 36 -16.25 -9.85 -9.87
CA TRP A 36 -16.20 -8.75 -10.84
C TRP A 36 -14.76 -8.41 -11.28
N SER A 37 -13.76 -8.72 -10.45
CA SER A 37 -12.34 -8.45 -10.72
C SER A 37 -11.66 -9.48 -11.62
N ASP A 38 -12.39 -10.46 -12.16
CA ASP A 38 -11.82 -11.47 -13.07
C ASP A 38 -11.28 -10.86 -14.37
N PHE A 39 -11.64 -9.62 -14.68
CA PHE A 39 -11.02 -8.88 -15.79
C PHE A 39 -9.52 -8.64 -15.60
N MET A 40 -8.99 -8.78 -14.38
CA MET A 40 -7.55 -8.71 -14.07
C MET A 40 -6.81 -10.01 -14.41
N ALA A 41 -7.51 -11.13 -14.63
CA ALA A 41 -6.90 -12.43 -14.89
C ALA A 41 -5.91 -12.46 -16.08
N PRO A 42 -6.09 -11.70 -17.19
CA PRO A 42 -5.07 -11.62 -18.23
C PRO A 42 -3.73 -11.05 -17.75
N ILE A 43 -3.78 -10.02 -16.90
CA ILE A 43 -2.58 -9.38 -16.31
C ILE A 43 -1.90 -10.36 -15.36
N GLU A 44 -2.67 -11.03 -14.50
CA GLU A 44 -2.17 -12.05 -13.57
C GLU A 44 -1.45 -13.18 -14.33
N ARG A 45 -2.01 -13.66 -15.42
CA ARG A 45 -1.37 -14.70 -16.26
C ARG A 45 -0.04 -14.24 -16.86
N VAL A 46 0.07 -12.98 -17.27
CA VAL A 46 1.34 -12.41 -17.72
C VAL A 46 2.37 -12.40 -16.59
N ILE A 47 1.97 -11.95 -15.40
CA ILE A 47 2.84 -11.94 -14.21
C ILE A 47 3.31 -13.36 -13.89
N TYR A 48 2.41 -14.33 -13.80
CA TYR A 48 2.75 -15.73 -13.53
C TYR A 48 3.73 -16.29 -14.57
N LYS A 49 3.48 -16.03 -15.87
CA LYS A 49 4.35 -16.49 -16.95
C LYS A 49 5.75 -15.87 -16.87
N VAL A 50 5.84 -14.57 -16.64
CA VAL A 50 7.14 -13.85 -16.57
C VAL A 50 7.94 -14.27 -15.33
N CYS A 51 7.26 -14.47 -14.20
CA CYS A 51 7.90 -14.86 -12.96
C CYS A 51 8.09 -16.38 -12.79
N GLY A 52 7.64 -17.20 -13.75
CA GLY A 52 7.74 -18.67 -13.66
C GLY A 52 6.91 -19.27 -12.52
N ILE A 53 5.78 -18.63 -12.19
CA ILE A 53 4.89 -19.08 -11.11
C ILE A 53 3.81 -20.00 -11.66
N ASP A 54 3.68 -21.21 -11.08
CA ASP A 54 2.48 -22.04 -11.27
C ASP A 54 1.46 -21.68 -10.16
N PRO A 55 0.37 -20.99 -10.48
CA PRO A 55 -0.62 -20.59 -9.47
C PRO A 55 -1.38 -21.78 -8.85
N ASN A 56 -1.32 -22.97 -9.45
CA ASN A 56 -2.01 -24.16 -8.97
C ASN A 56 -1.12 -25.01 -8.05
N GLU A 57 0.16 -24.70 -7.93
CA GLU A 57 1.08 -25.42 -7.05
C GLU A 57 0.73 -25.14 -5.58
N GLU A 58 0.41 -26.18 -4.83
CA GLU A 58 0.15 -26.10 -3.41
C GLU A 58 1.43 -26.17 -2.59
N MET A 59 1.67 -25.17 -1.74
CA MET A 59 2.86 -25.07 -0.91
C MET A 59 2.58 -25.55 0.51
N ASN A 60 3.53 -26.29 1.10
CA ASN A 60 3.56 -26.49 2.53
C ASN A 60 4.08 -25.21 3.24
N TRP A 61 3.95 -25.16 4.56
CA TRP A 61 4.31 -23.95 5.32
C TRP A 61 5.79 -23.54 5.16
N LYS A 62 6.73 -24.50 4.96
CA LYS A 62 8.15 -24.19 4.76
C LYS A 62 8.41 -23.58 3.39
N GLN A 63 7.76 -24.10 2.35
CA GLN A 63 7.83 -23.54 1.00
C GLN A 63 7.21 -22.14 0.96
N PHE A 64 6.08 -21.94 1.61
CA PHE A 64 5.39 -20.67 1.72
C PHE A 64 6.25 -19.62 2.45
N LEU A 65 6.82 -19.97 3.59
CA LEU A 65 7.74 -19.10 4.33
C LEU A 65 9.00 -18.78 3.51
N LYS A 66 9.58 -19.78 2.83
CA LYS A 66 10.73 -19.56 1.95
C LYS A 66 10.41 -18.57 0.83
N ALA A 67 9.25 -18.69 0.18
CA ALA A 67 8.81 -17.78 -0.85
C ALA A 67 8.68 -16.34 -0.32
N LEU A 68 8.06 -16.16 0.85
CA LEU A 68 7.95 -14.86 1.53
C LEU A 68 9.32 -14.24 1.83
N LEU A 69 10.26 -15.03 2.37
CA LEU A 69 11.61 -14.56 2.69
C LEU A 69 12.41 -14.20 1.43
N ILE A 70 12.28 -14.96 0.35
CA ILE A 70 12.93 -14.65 -0.94
C ILE A 70 12.37 -13.33 -1.50
N LEU A 71 11.05 -13.12 -1.46
CA LEU A 71 10.43 -11.88 -1.90
C LEU A 71 11.00 -10.68 -1.13
N ASN A 72 11.05 -10.79 0.20
CA ASN A 72 11.57 -9.72 1.05
C ASN A 72 13.05 -9.44 0.76
N ALA A 73 13.88 -10.46 0.62
CA ALA A 73 15.29 -10.29 0.28
C ALA A 73 15.47 -9.59 -1.08
N PHE A 74 14.70 -10.00 -2.10
CA PHE A 74 14.75 -9.37 -3.42
C PHE A 74 14.40 -7.87 -3.34
N TRP A 75 13.30 -7.52 -2.69
CA TRP A 75 12.87 -6.13 -2.58
C TRP A 75 13.81 -5.29 -1.69
N PHE A 76 14.41 -5.90 -0.66
CA PHE A 76 15.44 -5.22 0.12
C PHE A 76 16.59 -4.75 -0.76
N PHE A 77 17.17 -5.65 -1.58
CA PHE A 77 18.26 -5.27 -2.48
C PHE A 77 17.82 -4.27 -3.54
N TRP A 78 16.61 -4.43 -4.09
CA TRP A 78 16.02 -3.47 -5.02
C TRP A 78 15.97 -2.07 -4.42
N GLY A 79 15.40 -1.94 -3.22
CA GLY A 79 15.28 -0.64 -2.53
C GLY A 79 16.64 -0.04 -2.20
N MET A 80 17.58 -0.84 -1.69
CA MET A 80 18.94 -0.37 -1.39
C MET A 80 19.60 0.23 -2.63
N VAL A 81 19.60 -0.49 -3.75
CA VAL A 81 20.22 -0.01 -5.00
C VAL A 81 19.60 1.31 -5.45
N LEU A 82 18.28 1.41 -5.45
CA LEU A 82 17.60 2.61 -5.92
C LEU A 82 17.79 3.81 -4.98
N LEU A 83 17.73 3.63 -3.68
CA LEU A 83 17.83 4.72 -2.71
C LEU A 83 19.26 5.32 -2.65
N VAL A 84 20.29 4.48 -2.72
CA VAL A 84 21.68 4.97 -2.74
C VAL A 84 22.11 5.54 -4.10
N SER A 85 21.35 5.29 -5.16
CA SER A 85 21.62 5.78 -6.51
C SER A 85 20.62 6.84 -7.01
N GLN A 86 19.66 7.23 -6.20
CA GLN A 86 18.51 8.05 -6.64
C GLN A 86 18.89 9.39 -7.26
N GLY A 87 20.02 9.98 -6.89
CA GLY A 87 20.50 11.24 -7.45
C GLY A 87 20.80 11.19 -8.96
N TRP A 88 21.02 9.98 -9.50
CA TRP A 88 21.31 9.74 -10.93
C TRP A 88 20.08 9.22 -11.70
N LEU A 89 18.98 8.94 -11.00
CA LEU A 89 17.78 8.40 -11.59
C LEU A 89 16.89 9.51 -12.17
N PRO A 90 16.03 9.20 -13.15
CA PRO A 90 15.08 10.17 -13.70
C PRO A 90 14.05 10.60 -12.66
N LEU A 91 13.18 11.54 -13.04
CA LEU A 91 12.12 12.09 -12.18
C LEU A 91 12.66 12.73 -10.88
N ASN A 92 13.74 13.51 -11.02
CA ASN A 92 14.38 14.27 -9.94
C ASN A 92 14.42 15.77 -10.26
N PRO A 93 13.27 16.44 -10.40
CA PRO A 93 13.26 17.86 -10.76
C PRO A 93 13.79 18.76 -9.65
N ASP A 94 13.77 18.31 -8.41
CA ASP A 94 14.22 19.07 -7.24
C ASP A 94 15.72 18.87 -6.92
N GLY A 95 16.42 18.00 -7.66
CA GLY A 95 17.84 17.74 -7.46
C GLY A 95 18.18 17.03 -6.14
N ASN A 96 17.26 16.21 -5.61
CA ASN A 96 17.47 15.48 -4.36
C ASN A 96 18.63 14.48 -4.51
N GLY A 97 19.57 14.50 -3.55
CA GLY A 97 20.74 13.62 -3.55
C GLY A 97 20.43 12.17 -3.14
N PRO A 98 21.42 11.25 -3.24
CA PRO A 98 21.28 9.88 -2.77
C PRO A 98 21.06 9.83 -1.25
N GLN A 99 20.35 8.81 -0.77
CA GLN A 99 20.34 8.49 0.66
C GLN A 99 21.69 7.92 1.07
N THR A 100 22.11 8.19 2.33
CA THR A 100 23.26 7.50 2.91
C THR A 100 22.95 6.00 3.08
N PRO A 101 23.95 5.11 3.03
CA PRO A 101 23.71 3.67 3.11
C PRO A 101 22.98 3.22 4.37
N ASP A 102 23.24 3.86 5.51
CA ASP A 102 22.56 3.59 6.77
C ASP A 102 21.09 4.02 6.73
N GLN A 103 20.79 5.19 6.17
CA GLN A 103 19.43 5.65 5.99
C GLN A 103 18.66 4.80 4.97
N ALA A 104 19.26 4.44 3.84
CA ALA A 104 18.68 3.54 2.85
C ALA A 104 18.38 2.16 3.46
N PHE A 105 19.29 1.62 4.30
CA PHE A 105 19.08 0.38 5.03
C PHE A 105 17.85 0.47 5.95
N ASN A 106 17.78 1.50 6.79
CA ASN A 106 16.64 1.73 7.68
C ASN A 106 15.33 1.89 6.91
N THR A 107 15.35 2.65 5.80
CA THR A 107 14.19 2.82 4.93
C THR A 107 13.73 1.48 4.36
N CYS A 108 14.63 0.69 3.78
CA CYS A 108 14.30 -0.61 3.21
C CYS A 108 13.71 -1.57 4.24
N ILE A 109 14.37 -1.74 5.38
CA ILE A 109 13.88 -2.64 6.44
C ILE A 109 12.51 -2.18 6.94
N SER A 110 12.37 -0.89 7.22
CA SER A 110 11.11 -0.34 7.74
C SER A 110 9.93 -0.54 6.80
N PHE A 111 10.14 -0.28 5.50
CA PHE A 111 9.09 -0.47 4.49
C PHE A 111 8.84 -1.95 4.19
N MET A 112 9.86 -2.81 4.25
CA MET A 112 9.71 -4.26 4.03
C MET A 112 8.89 -4.96 5.11
N VAL A 113 8.92 -4.48 6.34
CA VAL A 113 8.13 -5.05 7.45
C VAL A 113 6.80 -4.33 7.66
N ASN A 114 6.39 -3.50 6.72
CA ASN A 114 5.16 -2.71 6.76
C ASN A 114 5.06 -1.75 7.98
N CYS A 115 6.19 -1.33 8.53
CA CYS A 115 6.27 -0.36 9.62
C CYS A 115 6.30 1.07 9.08
N ASN A 116 7.03 1.29 7.99
CA ASN A 116 7.18 2.53 7.24
C ASN A 116 7.63 3.74 8.09
N LEU A 117 8.45 3.49 9.10
CA LEU A 117 9.05 4.54 9.90
C LEU A 117 10.05 5.32 9.04
N GLN A 118 9.84 6.63 8.92
CA GLN A 118 10.69 7.51 8.15
C GLN A 118 11.55 8.39 9.07
N HIS A 119 12.86 8.38 8.83
CA HIS A 119 13.82 9.26 9.51
C HIS A 119 14.26 10.44 8.61
N TYR A 120 13.43 10.79 7.64
CA TYR A 120 13.63 11.84 6.65
C TYR A 120 12.27 12.38 6.19
N SER A 121 12.26 13.58 5.62
CA SER A 121 11.11 14.13 4.92
C SER A 121 11.14 13.65 3.47
N GLY A 122 10.11 12.94 3.03
CA GLY A 122 10.07 12.34 1.69
C GLY A 122 10.14 13.37 0.58
N GLU A 123 9.49 14.53 0.76
CA GLU A 123 9.48 15.67 -0.18
C GLU A 123 10.85 16.33 -0.41
N SER A 124 11.81 16.10 0.46
CA SER A 124 13.17 16.63 0.34
C SER A 124 14.26 15.57 0.32
N GLY A 125 13.99 14.37 0.81
CA GLY A 125 14.95 13.28 0.92
C GLY A 125 14.83 12.23 -0.18
N LEU A 126 13.77 12.24 -0.99
CA LEU A 126 13.53 11.28 -2.05
C LEU A 126 13.21 11.95 -3.39
N THR A 127 13.63 11.30 -4.48
CA THR A 127 13.21 11.68 -5.84
C THR A 127 11.80 11.12 -6.11
N TYR A 128 11.08 11.66 -7.10
CA TYR A 128 9.78 11.08 -7.49
C TYR A 128 9.92 9.65 -7.99
N PHE A 129 11.07 9.31 -8.60
CA PHE A 129 11.35 7.94 -9.00
C PHE A 129 11.35 7.00 -7.80
N THR A 130 12.11 7.32 -6.75
CA THR A 130 12.17 6.46 -5.54
C THR A 130 10.88 6.49 -4.74
N GLN A 131 10.16 7.61 -4.72
CA GLN A 131 8.82 7.69 -4.13
C GLN A 131 7.85 6.67 -4.77
N LEU A 132 7.89 6.52 -6.10
CA LEU A 132 7.00 5.59 -6.81
C LEU A 132 7.52 4.15 -6.83
N PHE A 133 8.81 3.95 -7.18
CA PHE A 133 9.38 2.61 -7.43
C PHE A 133 10.03 1.95 -6.20
N VAL A 134 10.13 2.67 -5.09
CA VAL A 134 10.50 2.09 -3.79
C VAL A 134 9.35 2.26 -2.80
N ILE A 135 9.03 3.49 -2.40
CA ILE A 135 8.09 3.75 -1.31
C ILE A 135 6.70 3.21 -1.64
N MET A 136 6.06 3.69 -2.71
CA MET A 136 4.72 3.25 -3.12
C MET A 136 4.70 1.76 -3.44
N LEU A 137 5.69 1.27 -4.20
CA LEU A 137 5.75 -0.14 -4.58
C LEU A 137 5.87 -1.05 -3.35
N PHE A 138 6.71 -0.69 -2.38
CA PHE A 138 6.84 -1.46 -1.14
C PHE A 138 5.56 -1.45 -0.33
N GLN A 139 4.84 -0.35 -0.28
CA GLN A 139 3.54 -0.28 0.38
C GLN A 139 2.53 -1.27 -0.22
N PHE A 140 2.52 -1.44 -1.54
CA PHE A 140 1.72 -2.48 -2.20
C PHE A 140 2.20 -3.89 -1.85
N ILE A 141 3.50 -4.15 -2.01
CA ILE A 141 4.07 -5.49 -1.84
C ILE A 141 3.96 -5.97 -0.39
N THR A 142 4.24 -5.12 0.57
CA THR A 142 4.22 -5.52 1.98
C THR A 142 2.81 -5.70 2.52
N ALA A 143 1.87 -4.84 2.12
CA ALA A 143 0.47 -5.04 2.40
C ALA A 143 -0.04 -6.37 1.80
N ALA A 144 0.25 -6.62 0.52
CA ALA A 144 -0.12 -7.87 -0.14
C ALA A 144 0.57 -9.10 0.49
N THR A 145 1.80 -8.96 0.98
CA THR A 145 2.51 -10.02 1.72
C THR A 145 1.77 -10.39 3.00
N GLY A 146 1.34 -9.40 3.77
CA GLY A 146 0.53 -9.61 4.98
C GLY A 146 -0.81 -10.28 4.65
N MET A 147 -1.49 -9.81 3.60
CA MET A 147 -2.74 -10.40 3.12
C MET A 147 -2.56 -11.84 2.64
N ALA A 148 -1.49 -12.14 1.90
CA ALA A 148 -1.16 -13.49 1.43
C ALA A 148 -0.86 -14.43 2.60
N ALA A 149 -0.12 -13.99 3.61
CA ALA A 149 0.13 -14.74 4.82
C ALA A 149 -1.18 -15.05 5.57
N MET A 150 -2.06 -14.05 5.73
CA MET A 150 -3.37 -14.25 6.35
C MET A 150 -4.26 -15.21 5.54
N ALA A 151 -4.22 -15.15 4.19
CA ALA A 151 -4.95 -16.08 3.34
C ALA A 151 -4.50 -17.55 3.55
N GLY A 152 -3.19 -17.78 3.67
CA GLY A 152 -2.63 -19.08 4.03
C GLY A 152 -3.09 -19.58 5.40
N ILE A 153 -3.15 -18.68 6.39
CA ILE A 153 -3.67 -18.98 7.73
C ILE A 153 -5.17 -19.30 7.67
N MET A 154 -5.97 -18.50 6.96
CA MET A 154 -7.41 -18.74 6.79
C MET A 154 -7.67 -20.11 6.17
N LYS A 155 -6.94 -20.46 5.11
CA LYS A 155 -7.02 -21.79 4.47
C LYS A 155 -6.67 -22.91 5.45
N SER A 156 -5.66 -22.71 6.29
CA SER A 156 -5.24 -23.69 7.28
C SER A 156 -6.27 -23.90 8.39
N ILE A 157 -6.88 -22.82 8.88
CA ILE A 157 -7.90 -22.86 9.93
C ILE A 157 -9.19 -23.52 9.39
N ALA A 158 -9.59 -23.18 8.16
CA ALA A 158 -10.79 -23.72 7.53
C ALA A 158 -10.67 -25.23 7.20
N ALA A 159 -9.47 -25.73 6.97
CA ALA A 159 -9.23 -27.14 6.73
C ALA A 159 -9.12 -27.92 8.05
N LYS A 160 -9.84 -29.02 8.18
CA LYS A 160 -9.73 -29.90 9.36
C LYS A 160 -8.33 -30.53 9.50
N THR A 161 -7.77 -30.95 8.39
CA THR A 161 -6.39 -31.47 8.26
C THR A 161 -5.85 -31.07 6.90
N THR A 162 -4.68 -30.46 6.86
CA THR A 162 -4.04 -30.10 5.60
C THR A 162 -2.52 -30.22 5.72
N LYS A 163 -1.88 -30.59 4.61
CA LYS A 163 -0.41 -30.56 4.48
C LYS A 163 0.07 -29.30 3.74
N THR A 164 -0.84 -28.58 3.11
CA THR A 164 -0.57 -27.39 2.28
C THR A 164 -1.43 -26.22 2.72
N ILE A 165 -0.93 -25.02 2.52
CA ILE A 165 -1.57 -23.78 2.97
C ILE A 165 -1.87 -22.80 1.82
N GLY A 166 -1.85 -23.31 0.58
CA GLY A 166 -2.05 -22.52 -0.64
C GLY A 166 -0.73 -22.15 -1.31
N ASN A 167 -0.81 -21.19 -2.23
CA ASN A 167 0.35 -20.68 -2.96
C ASN A 167 0.60 -19.22 -2.59
N PHE A 168 1.76 -18.94 -2.00
CA PHE A 168 2.12 -17.57 -1.57
C PHE A 168 2.12 -16.58 -2.73
N TRP A 169 2.71 -16.96 -3.87
CA TRP A 169 2.82 -16.07 -5.03
C TRP A 169 1.46 -15.76 -5.65
N GLN A 170 0.58 -16.75 -5.73
CA GLN A 170 -0.79 -16.56 -6.18
C GLN A 170 -1.51 -15.59 -5.25
N PHE A 171 -1.48 -15.83 -3.94
CA PHE A 171 -2.13 -14.97 -2.96
C PHE A 171 -1.59 -13.54 -3.00
N LEU A 172 -0.28 -13.37 -3.16
CA LEU A 172 0.36 -12.06 -3.31
C LEU A 172 -0.17 -11.32 -4.54
N VAL A 173 -0.16 -11.96 -5.71
CA VAL A 173 -0.57 -11.33 -6.96
C VAL A 173 -2.04 -10.94 -6.92
N ILE A 174 -2.95 -11.84 -6.51
CA ILE A 174 -4.39 -11.51 -6.44
C ILE A 174 -4.71 -10.47 -5.36
N SER A 175 -3.94 -10.42 -4.27
CA SER A 175 -4.05 -9.33 -3.28
C SER A 175 -3.73 -7.98 -3.89
N CYS A 176 -2.64 -7.88 -4.66
CA CYS A 176 -2.27 -6.66 -5.36
C CYS A 176 -3.31 -6.28 -6.43
N THR A 177 -3.63 -7.21 -7.34
CA THR A 177 -4.40 -6.90 -8.55
C THR A 177 -5.90 -6.77 -8.30
N ARG A 178 -6.47 -7.62 -7.42
CA ARG A 178 -7.92 -7.70 -7.24
C ARG A 178 -8.42 -6.93 -6.04
N ILE A 179 -7.57 -6.64 -5.04
CA ILE A 179 -8.01 -6.00 -3.80
C ILE A 179 -7.35 -4.62 -3.64
N LEU A 180 -6.02 -4.58 -3.51
CA LEU A 180 -5.32 -3.33 -3.21
C LEU A 180 -5.42 -2.31 -4.35
N LEU A 181 -5.13 -2.72 -5.59
CA LEU A 181 -5.10 -1.79 -6.73
C LEU A 181 -6.46 -1.14 -7.00
N PRO A 182 -7.58 -1.87 -7.10
CA PRO A 182 -8.89 -1.24 -7.34
C PRO A 182 -9.29 -0.27 -6.21
N LEU A 183 -9.06 -0.65 -4.96
CA LEU A 183 -9.37 0.21 -3.82
C LEU A 183 -8.47 1.45 -3.81
N SER A 184 -7.17 1.30 -4.11
CA SER A 184 -6.23 2.43 -4.19
C SER A 184 -6.62 3.42 -5.30
N LEU A 185 -7.10 2.93 -6.44
CA LEU A 185 -7.58 3.80 -7.51
C LEU A 185 -8.82 4.60 -7.08
N ILE A 186 -9.76 3.97 -6.39
CA ILE A 186 -10.95 4.65 -5.87
C ILE A 186 -10.56 5.75 -4.87
N VAL A 187 -9.74 5.41 -3.87
CA VAL A 187 -9.29 6.37 -2.86
C VAL A 187 -8.44 7.47 -3.50
N GLY A 188 -7.52 7.14 -4.41
CA GLY A 188 -6.69 8.10 -5.12
C GLY A 188 -7.50 9.11 -5.91
N PHE A 189 -8.55 8.64 -6.58
CA PHE A 189 -9.46 9.52 -7.32
C PHE A 189 -10.21 10.49 -6.38
N ILE A 190 -10.66 10.00 -5.22
CA ILE A 190 -11.28 10.86 -4.20
C ILE A 190 -10.29 11.94 -3.72
N LEU A 191 -9.04 11.55 -3.42
CA LEU A 191 -8.01 12.48 -2.95
C LEU A 191 -7.68 13.55 -4.01
N ILE A 192 -7.52 13.16 -5.28
CA ILE A 192 -7.27 14.10 -6.38
C ILE A 192 -8.41 15.12 -6.52
N LEU A 193 -9.67 14.66 -6.48
CA LEU A 193 -10.83 15.54 -6.55
C LEU A 193 -10.91 16.51 -5.37
N GLN A 194 -10.29 16.20 -4.26
CA GLN A 194 -10.26 17.04 -3.06
C GLN A 194 -9.01 17.92 -2.97
N GLY A 195 -8.10 17.85 -3.96
CA GLY A 195 -6.96 18.75 -4.07
C GLY A 195 -5.61 18.17 -3.65
N THR A 196 -5.52 16.85 -3.39
CA THR A 196 -4.22 16.20 -3.20
C THR A 196 -3.44 16.21 -4.51
N PRO A 197 -2.18 16.71 -4.54
CA PRO A 197 -1.44 16.87 -5.79
C PRO A 197 -1.04 15.54 -6.40
N MET A 198 -0.98 15.54 -7.74
CA MET A 198 -0.49 14.43 -8.56
C MET A 198 0.27 15.03 -9.75
N GLY A 199 1.50 15.44 -9.50
CA GLY A 199 2.35 16.12 -10.50
C GLY A 199 3.78 15.58 -10.52
N PHE A 200 4.56 16.09 -11.48
CA PHE A 200 5.97 15.74 -11.65
C PHE A 200 6.86 16.97 -11.89
N ASP A 201 6.29 18.17 -11.73
CA ASP A 201 6.94 19.43 -12.13
C ASP A 201 7.96 19.97 -11.09
N GLY A 202 8.08 19.29 -9.93
CA GLY A 202 8.94 19.76 -8.85
C GLY A 202 8.25 20.76 -7.90
N LYS A 203 9.06 21.40 -7.07
CA LYS A 203 8.57 22.37 -6.07
C LYS A 203 8.06 23.65 -6.73
N MET A 204 6.91 24.10 -6.32
CA MET A 204 6.33 25.38 -6.74
C MET A 204 6.68 26.46 -5.73
N LYS A 205 7.10 27.62 -6.24
CA LYS A 205 7.31 28.82 -5.43
C LYS A 205 5.99 29.51 -5.15
N VAL A 206 5.65 29.65 -3.90
CA VAL A 206 4.46 30.37 -3.44
C VAL A 206 4.87 31.52 -2.53
N THR A 207 4.10 32.60 -2.55
CA THR A 207 4.28 33.72 -1.62
C THR A 207 3.22 33.61 -0.52
N THR A 208 3.67 33.56 0.73
CA THR A 208 2.77 33.50 1.88
C THR A 208 2.01 34.83 2.05
N MET A 209 0.96 34.83 2.87
CA MET A 209 0.21 36.04 3.16
C MET A 209 1.07 37.13 3.83
N GLU A 210 2.12 36.73 4.54
CA GLU A 210 3.12 37.60 5.15
C GLU A 210 4.20 38.10 4.16
N GLY A 211 4.07 37.75 2.86
CA GLY A 211 5.01 38.16 1.81
C GLY A 211 6.32 37.35 1.76
N GLN A 212 6.41 36.24 2.50
CA GLN A 212 7.60 35.36 2.43
C GLN A 212 7.49 34.36 1.29
N GLU A 213 8.62 34.04 0.66
CA GLU A 213 8.70 33.03 -0.37
C GLU A 213 8.88 31.64 0.25
N GLN A 214 8.06 30.68 -0.19
CA GLN A 214 8.10 29.30 0.25
C GLN A 214 8.10 28.36 -0.97
N MET A 215 8.91 27.30 -0.90
CA MET A 215 8.92 26.22 -1.89
C MET A 215 8.03 25.07 -1.42
N VAL A 216 6.98 24.78 -2.17
CA VAL A 216 5.99 23.74 -1.84
C VAL A 216 6.10 22.60 -2.84
N SER A 217 6.35 21.39 -2.36
CA SER A 217 6.39 20.19 -3.18
C SER A 217 4.99 19.79 -3.65
N GLN A 218 4.87 19.43 -4.93
CA GLN A 218 3.61 19.02 -5.57
C GLN A 218 3.75 17.69 -6.33
N GLY A 219 4.60 16.82 -5.84
CA GLY A 219 4.89 15.53 -6.46
C GLY A 219 3.70 14.56 -6.52
N PRO A 220 3.93 13.29 -6.82
CA PRO A 220 2.90 12.28 -7.04
C PRO A 220 2.26 11.79 -5.72
N THR A 221 1.82 12.70 -4.88
CA THR A 221 1.27 12.45 -3.54
C THR A 221 0.04 11.57 -3.59
N ALA A 222 -0.89 11.85 -4.51
CA ALA A 222 -2.14 11.10 -4.65
C ALA A 222 -1.96 9.66 -5.16
N ALA A 223 -0.79 9.29 -5.66
CA ALA A 223 -0.47 7.90 -5.97
C ALA A 223 -0.04 7.12 -4.73
N ILE A 224 0.56 7.79 -3.75
CA ILE A 224 1.17 7.17 -2.56
C ILE A 224 0.18 7.06 -1.41
N VAL A 225 -0.56 8.13 -1.10
CA VAL A 225 -1.46 8.18 0.06
C VAL A 225 -2.51 7.06 0.07
N PRO A 226 -3.17 6.70 -1.05
CA PRO A 226 -4.16 5.62 -1.05
C PRO A 226 -3.63 4.28 -0.57
N ILE A 227 -2.49 3.86 -1.10
CA ILE A 227 -1.89 2.57 -0.69
C ILE A 227 -1.25 2.66 0.69
N LYS A 228 -0.68 3.82 1.06
CA LYS A 228 -0.22 4.08 2.41
C LYS A 228 -1.31 3.75 3.43
N GLN A 229 -2.53 4.20 3.17
CA GLN A 229 -3.66 4.00 4.07
C GLN A 229 -4.23 2.57 3.97
N LEU A 230 -4.59 2.12 2.76
CA LEU A 230 -5.17 0.78 2.54
C LEU A 230 -4.24 -0.36 2.95
N GLY A 231 -2.93 -0.15 2.80
CA GLY A 231 -1.90 -1.12 3.20
C GLY A 231 -1.56 -1.09 4.69
N THR A 232 -2.21 -0.22 5.48
CA THR A 232 -1.87 0.02 6.90
C THR A 232 -0.42 0.42 7.13
N ASN A 233 0.17 1.09 6.13
CA ASN A 233 1.54 1.59 6.17
C ASN A 233 1.64 2.84 7.07
N GLY A 234 2.83 3.31 7.36
CA GLY A 234 3.05 4.48 8.22
C GLY A 234 3.70 5.65 7.51
N GLY A 235 4.58 5.41 6.55
CA GLY A 235 5.30 6.44 5.82
C GLY A 235 4.51 7.02 4.66
N GLY A 236 4.72 8.28 4.34
CA GLY A 236 4.03 9.00 3.29
C GLY A 236 4.96 9.78 2.38
N TYR A 237 4.36 10.58 1.51
CA TYR A 237 5.09 11.48 0.63
C TYR A 237 5.76 12.60 1.41
N PHE A 238 5.01 13.28 2.30
CA PHE A 238 5.53 14.29 3.20
C PHE A 238 6.02 13.71 4.52
N GLY A 239 7.05 14.30 5.12
CA GLY A 239 7.63 13.83 6.39
C GLY A 239 6.64 13.80 7.55
N VAL A 240 5.67 14.72 7.56
CA VAL A 240 4.59 14.77 8.56
C VAL A 240 3.38 13.92 8.20
N ASN A 241 3.45 13.19 7.09
CA ASN A 241 2.39 12.29 6.62
C ASN A 241 1.03 12.99 6.47
N SER A 242 -0.05 12.32 6.82
CA SER A 242 -1.43 12.82 6.69
C SER A 242 -1.76 14.05 7.56
N SER A 243 -0.80 14.57 8.35
CA SER A 243 -0.91 15.89 8.96
C SER A 243 -0.62 17.01 7.96
N HIS A 244 0.00 16.70 6.82
CA HIS A 244 0.30 17.68 5.78
C HIS A 244 -0.96 18.01 4.98
N PRO A 245 -1.31 19.31 4.79
CA PRO A 245 -2.54 19.71 4.10
C PRO A 245 -2.60 19.27 2.63
N LEU A 246 -1.48 18.94 1.99
CA LEU A 246 -1.45 18.39 0.63
C LEU A 246 -1.61 16.86 0.58
N GLU A 247 -1.45 16.14 1.68
CA GLU A 247 -1.86 14.73 1.75
C GLU A 247 -3.33 14.60 2.12
N ASN A 248 -3.81 15.44 3.05
CA ASN A 248 -5.15 15.39 3.63
C ASN A 248 -5.79 16.78 3.68
N PRO A 249 -6.24 17.32 2.53
CA PRO A 249 -6.67 18.72 2.41
C PRO A 249 -8.06 19.02 3.01
N THR A 250 -8.93 18.01 3.19
CA THR A 250 -10.32 18.23 3.59
C THR A 250 -10.81 17.23 4.63
N TYR A 251 -11.93 17.53 5.29
CA TYR A 251 -12.58 16.55 6.18
C TYR A 251 -12.98 15.25 5.45
N LEU A 252 -13.35 15.34 4.17
CA LEU A 252 -13.70 14.16 3.38
C LEU A 252 -12.47 13.26 3.16
N THR A 253 -11.32 13.86 2.84
CA THR A 253 -10.07 13.10 2.70
C THR A 253 -9.66 12.47 4.03
N ASN A 254 -9.79 13.20 5.14
CA ASN A 254 -9.50 12.67 6.46
C ASN A 254 -10.38 11.45 6.81
N MET A 255 -11.68 11.52 6.53
CA MET A 255 -12.58 10.37 6.69
C MET A 255 -12.21 9.20 5.80
N ALA A 256 -11.93 9.47 4.51
CA ALA A 256 -11.53 8.43 3.55
C ALA A 256 -10.22 7.74 3.96
N GLU A 257 -9.24 8.49 4.43
CA GLU A 257 -7.97 7.94 4.93
C GLU A 257 -8.17 7.11 6.21
N CYS A 258 -8.94 7.60 7.18
CA CYS A 258 -9.25 6.87 8.41
C CYS A 258 -9.97 5.54 8.13
N TRP A 259 -10.91 5.53 7.18
CA TRP A 259 -11.59 4.30 6.77
C TRP A 259 -10.65 3.37 6.02
N SER A 260 -9.81 3.90 5.16
CA SER A 260 -8.87 3.11 4.36
C SER A 260 -7.89 2.33 5.23
N ILE A 261 -7.40 2.89 6.34
CA ILE A 261 -6.47 2.21 7.25
C ILE A 261 -7.10 0.93 7.85
N LEU A 262 -8.37 0.95 8.19
CA LEU A 262 -8.99 -0.11 8.97
C LEU A 262 -9.87 -1.06 8.14
N ILE A 263 -10.31 -0.65 6.94
CA ILE A 263 -11.31 -1.41 6.18
C ILE A 263 -10.80 -2.80 5.74
N ILE A 264 -9.56 -2.91 5.26
CA ILE A 264 -8.99 -4.19 4.83
C ILE A 264 -8.73 -5.12 6.02
N PRO A 265 -8.06 -4.70 7.12
CA PRO A 265 -7.92 -5.53 8.31
C PRO A 265 -9.25 -6.05 8.86
N MET A 266 -10.26 -5.20 8.96
CA MET A 266 -11.59 -5.62 9.41
C MET A 266 -12.26 -6.57 8.42
N ALA A 267 -12.16 -6.29 7.13
CA ALA A 267 -12.71 -7.16 6.09
C ALA A 267 -12.02 -8.54 6.08
N MET A 268 -10.72 -8.62 6.37
CA MET A 268 -9.99 -9.89 6.49
C MET A 268 -10.51 -10.74 7.68
N VAL A 269 -10.91 -10.11 8.79
CA VAL A 269 -11.55 -10.81 9.91
C VAL A 269 -12.91 -11.39 9.47
N PHE A 270 -13.72 -10.62 8.75
CA PHE A 270 -14.97 -11.14 8.17
C PHE A 270 -14.70 -12.22 7.12
N ALA A 271 -13.67 -12.06 6.30
CA ALA A 271 -13.29 -13.05 5.29
C ALA A 271 -12.97 -14.42 5.91
N LEU A 272 -12.31 -14.46 7.07
CA LEU A 272 -12.09 -15.71 7.82
C LEU A 272 -13.41 -16.43 8.13
N GLY A 273 -14.47 -15.69 8.50
CA GLY A 273 -15.78 -16.26 8.76
C GLY A 273 -16.50 -16.80 7.52
N PHE A 274 -16.12 -16.32 6.32
CA PHE A 274 -16.66 -16.77 5.04
C PHE A 274 -15.80 -17.86 4.36
N TYR A 275 -14.56 -18.07 4.82
CA TYR A 275 -13.64 -19.02 4.23
C TYR A 275 -13.96 -20.46 4.60
#